data_76d9cfd5863f1f0d26523360bf9c58d9
#
_entry.id   76d9cfd5863f1f0d26523360bf9c58d9
#
_cell.length_a   1.000
_cell.length_b   1.000
_cell.length_c   1.000
_cell.angle_alpha   90.00
_cell.angle_beta   90.00
_cell.angle_gamma   90.00
#
_symmetry.space_group_name_H-M   'P 1'
#
loop_
_entity.id
_entity.type
_entity.pdbx_description
1 polymer ?
#
loop_
_entity_poly.entity_id
_entity_poly.type
_entity_poly.pdbx_seq_one_letter_code
_entity_poly.pdbx_strand_id
1 'polypeptide(L)'
;MIDLIRLGYADSTHGRWIAEWVKEQLLHDNAGIDIQLIPVTASLIGFAEPNVIQDALTTVDIVVVDGSFLPTKDAPGVVVAAVCERADPRQSIIGDGASITVWHPSLAAVLRVTDPSVSVDVDASLIDAFDDGMKQRQSGTHSTIMPMHTASRMSGQRLGQTPVEAEDMLPICGQGSVLVYTKASDVDLGTYIFGVLNVVETRREITVERFFKAQLQAQFHDTVCSYATGSDRFLYLFVSLVIGTTIYKTRSGAHITALSSIVDQAIADLENQSGMVLRCSDVLNG
;
A
#
# COMPACT_ATOMS: atom_id res chain seq x y z
N MET A 1 0.00 -31.91 6.65
CA MET A 1 0.67 -31.11 7.72
C MET A 1 1.67 -30.24 6.98
N ILE A 2 1.71 -28.93 7.24
CA ILE A 2 2.66 -28.02 6.59
C ILE A 2 3.90 -27.99 7.49
N ASP A 3 5.02 -28.54 6.99
CA ASP A 3 6.26 -28.66 7.78
C ASP A 3 7.30 -27.60 7.39
N LEU A 4 7.21 -27.05 6.18
CA LEU A 4 8.09 -26.03 5.63
C LEU A 4 7.30 -25.00 4.82
N ILE A 5 7.59 -23.72 5.02
CA ILE A 5 7.09 -22.63 4.18
C ILE A 5 8.27 -21.83 3.65
N ARG A 6 8.39 -21.70 2.33
CA ARG A 6 9.31 -20.79 1.67
C ARG A 6 8.60 -19.46 1.46
N LEU A 7 9.05 -18.43 2.21
CA LEU A 7 8.47 -17.09 2.21
C LEU A 7 9.34 -16.15 1.37
N GLY A 8 8.79 -15.70 0.24
CA GLY A 8 9.42 -14.75 -0.67
C GLY A 8 9.15 -13.31 -0.26
N TYR A 9 10.14 -12.44 -0.44
CA TYR A 9 10.04 -11.01 -0.15
C TYR A 9 10.90 -10.19 -1.11
N ALA A 10 10.58 -8.90 -1.29
CA ALA A 10 11.43 -7.99 -2.07
C ALA A 10 12.84 -7.92 -1.49
N ASP A 11 13.87 -8.02 -2.36
CA ASP A 11 15.27 -7.97 -1.93
C ASP A 11 15.67 -6.55 -1.51
N SER A 12 15.15 -6.15 -0.36
CA SER A 12 15.38 -4.85 0.27
C SER A 12 15.30 -4.96 1.79
N THR A 13 15.81 -3.98 2.52
CA THR A 13 15.74 -3.92 3.98
C THR A 13 14.27 -3.92 4.45
N HIS A 14 13.42 -3.13 3.82
CA HIS A 14 12.00 -3.06 4.16
C HIS A 14 11.26 -4.37 3.84
N GLY A 15 11.50 -4.96 2.66
CA GLY A 15 10.91 -6.25 2.27
C GLY A 15 11.29 -7.36 3.25
N ARG A 16 12.57 -7.45 3.60
CA ARG A 16 13.07 -8.42 4.60
C ARG A 16 12.42 -8.23 5.96
N TRP A 17 12.29 -6.98 6.39
CA TRP A 17 11.66 -6.68 7.68
C TRP A 17 10.19 -7.15 7.71
N ILE A 18 9.40 -6.90 6.64
CA ILE A 18 8.03 -7.40 6.52
C ILE A 18 8.01 -8.94 6.60
N ALA A 19 8.94 -9.60 5.90
CA ALA A 19 9.02 -11.06 5.89
C ALA A 19 9.35 -11.63 7.26
N GLU A 20 10.28 -11.01 8.00
CA GLU A 20 10.63 -11.41 9.37
C GLU A 20 9.41 -11.25 10.29
N TRP A 21 8.69 -10.14 10.20
CA TRP A 21 7.47 -9.93 10.98
C TRP A 21 6.39 -10.99 10.67
N VAL A 22 6.11 -11.28 9.39
CA VAL A 22 5.16 -12.34 9.00
C VAL A 22 5.61 -13.70 9.52
N LYS A 23 6.90 -14.01 9.40
CA LYS A 23 7.48 -15.24 9.96
C LYS A 23 7.23 -15.37 11.46
N GLU A 24 7.44 -14.31 12.23
CA GLU A 24 7.20 -14.29 13.68
C GLU A 24 5.73 -14.57 14.00
N GLN A 25 4.77 -13.99 13.26
CA GLN A 25 3.35 -14.25 13.47
C GLN A 25 2.98 -15.72 13.19
N LEU A 26 3.50 -16.31 12.12
CA LEU A 26 3.28 -17.72 11.79
C LEU A 26 3.90 -18.67 12.81
N LEU A 27 5.10 -18.37 13.31
CA LEU A 27 5.78 -19.17 14.34
C LEU A 27 5.11 -19.03 15.71
N HIS A 28 4.47 -17.90 15.98
CA HIS A 28 3.71 -17.71 17.21
C HIS A 28 2.48 -18.64 17.26
N ASP A 29 1.81 -18.84 16.12
CA ASP A 29 0.68 -19.77 16.01
C ASP A 29 1.14 -21.24 16.02
N ASN A 30 2.20 -21.57 15.29
CA ASN A 30 2.72 -22.94 15.20
C ASN A 30 4.27 -22.97 15.15
N ALA A 31 4.89 -23.17 16.30
CA ALA A 31 6.34 -23.24 16.42
C ALA A 31 6.99 -24.48 15.75
N GLY A 32 6.18 -25.44 15.29
CA GLY A 32 6.67 -26.65 14.62
C GLY A 32 6.92 -26.51 13.11
N ILE A 33 6.56 -25.35 12.52
CA ILE A 33 6.78 -25.09 11.10
C ILE A 33 8.18 -24.50 10.90
N ASP A 34 8.94 -25.02 9.91
CA ASP A 34 10.15 -24.33 9.43
C ASP A 34 9.76 -23.23 8.41
N ILE A 35 10.31 -22.03 8.55
CA ILE A 35 10.03 -20.91 7.63
C ILE A 35 11.35 -20.35 7.10
N GLN A 36 11.56 -20.56 5.80
CA GLN A 36 12.74 -20.07 5.09
C GLN A 36 12.43 -18.76 4.37
N LEU A 37 13.17 -17.70 4.71
CA LEU A 37 13.06 -16.41 4.03
C LEU A 37 13.91 -16.41 2.76
N ILE A 38 13.29 -16.11 1.63
CA ILE A 38 13.91 -16.16 0.30
C ILE A 38 13.77 -14.78 -0.38
N PRO A 39 14.86 -14.04 -0.62
CA PRO A 39 14.79 -12.80 -1.38
C PRO A 39 14.39 -13.12 -2.83
N VAL A 40 13.42 -12.37 -3.35
CA VAL A 40 12.99 -12.44 -4.74
C VAL A 40 13.65 -11.30 -5.49
N THR A 41 14.16 -11.58 -6.69
CA THR A 41 14.82 -10.57 -7.52
C THR A 41 13.79 -9.56 -8.06
N ALA A 42 13.19 -8.79 -7.18
CA ALA A 42 12.26 -7.71 -7.49
C ALA A 42 12.38 -6.61 -6.43
N SER A 43 12.31 -5.36 -6.87
CA SER A 43 12.15 -4.23 -5.95
C SER A 43 10.72 -4.20 -5.39
N LEU A 44 10.49 -3.46 -4.30
CA LEU A 44 9.15 -3.26 -3.76
C LEU A 44 8.17 -2.74 -4.83
N ILE A 45 8.59 -1.78 -5.65
CA ILE A 45 7.79 -1.21 -6.74
C ILE A 45 7.46 -2.26 -7.79
N GLY A 46 8.39 -3.19 -8.06
CA GLY A 46 8.19 -4.27 -9.01
C GLY A 46 6.99 -5.16 -8.67
N PHE A 47 6.62 -5.28 -7.38
CA PHE A 47 5.43 -6.03 -6.96
C PHE A 47 4.10 -5.38 -7.35
N ALA A 48 4.08 -4.13 -7.82
CA ALA A 48 2.90 -3.54 -8.44
C ALA A 48 2.52 -4.23 -9.77
N GLU A 49 3.45 -4.97 -10.37
CA GLU A 49 3.21 -5.76 -11.57
C GLU A 49 2.74 -7.17 -11.20
N PRO A 50 1.53 -7.60 -11.63
CA PRO A 50 0.95 -8.89 -11.24
C PRO A 50 1.85 -10.10 -11.57
N ASN A 51 2.54 -10.06 -12.70
CA ASN A 51 3.42 -11.15 -13.15
C ASN A 51 4.61 -11.37 -12.22
N VAL A 52 5.11 -10.32 -11.55
CA VAL A 52 6.25 -10.44 -10.63
C VAL A 52 5.89 -11.33 -9.44
N ILE A 53 4.68 -11.20 -8.91
CA ILE A 53 4.19 -12.06 -7.81
C ILE A 53 4.01 -13.50 -8.33
N GLN A 54 3.45 -13.67 -9.54
CA GLN A 54 3.27 -14.98 -10.16
C GLN A 54 4.59 -15.70 -10.39
N ASP A 55 5.59 -15.00 -10.91
CA ASP A 55 6.93 -15.56 -11.17
C ASP A 55 7.62 -15.93 -9.85
N ALA A 56 7.54 -15.10 -8.83
CA ALA A 56 8.07 -15.37 -7.51
C ALA A 56 7.47 -16.66 -6.92
N LEU A 57 6.15 -16.85 -7.04
CA LEU A 57 5.45 -18.07 -6.56
C LEU A 57 5.85 -19.35 -7.32
N THR A 58 6.64 -19.28 -8.37
CA THR A 58 7.24 -20.50 -8.97
C THR A 58 8.32 -21.11 -8.10
N THR A 59 8.99 -20.32 -7.28
CA THR A 59 10.15 -20.72 -6.45
C THR A 59 9.86 -20.73 -4.96
N VAL A 60 8.83 -20.00 -4.51
CA VAL A 60 8.41 -19.92 -3.12
C VAL A 60 6.94 -20.33 -2.93
N ASP A 61 6.53 -20.54 -1.70
CA ASP A 61 5.18 -21.00 -1.37
C ASP A 61 4.22 -19.84 -1.11
N ILE A 62 4.74 -18.77 -0.49
CA ILE A 62 4.03 -17.51 -0.27
C ILE A 62 4.94 -16.32 -0.59
N VAL A 63 4.32 -15.19 -0.98
CA VAL A 63 5.00 -13.91 -1.21
C VAL A 63 4.37 -12.83 -0.35
N VAL A 64 5.19 -12.07 0.38
CA VAL A 64 4.73 -10.93 1.17
C VAL A 64 5.01 -9.61 0.45
N VAL A 65 4.00 -8.74 0.44
CA VAL A 65 4.03 -7.45 -0.26
C VAL A 65 3.52 -6.35 0.65
N ASP A 66 4.24 -5.21 0.68
CA ASP A 66 3.69 -3.98 1.29
C ASP A 66 2.48 -3.51 0.48
N GLY A 67 1.39 -3.24 1.17
CA GLY A 67 0.13 -2.85 0.53
C GLY A 67 0.21 -1.58 -0.32
N SER A 68 1.19 -0.74 -0.09
CA SER A 68 1.45 0.45 -0.90
C SER A 68 1.86 0.14 -2.35
N PHE A 69 2.34 -1.08 -2.60
CA PHE A 69 2.80 -1.56 -3.92
C PHE A 69 1.89 -2.65 -4.48
N LEU A 70 0.60 -2.58 -4.20
CA LEU A 70 -0.37 -3.55 -4.69
C LEU A 70 -0.60 -3.43 -6.19
N PRO A 71 -0.62 -4.56 -6.92
CA PRO A 71 -1.16 -4.59 -8.27
C PRO A 71 -2.67 -4.28 -8.23
N THR A 72 -3.18 -3.58 -9.23
CA THR A 72 -4.62 -3.29 -9.36
C THR A 72 -5.45 -4.54 -9.62
N LYS A 73 -4.83 -5.57 -10.22
CA LYS A 73 -5.44 -6.89 -10.50
C LYS A 73 -4.46 -7.99 -10.11
N ASP A 74 -4.97 -9.13 -9.66
CA ASP A 74 -4.14 -10.32 -9.43
C ASP A 74 -3.80 -11.02 -10.75
N ALA A 75 -2.63 -11.65 -10.80
CA ALA A 75 -2.27 -12.52 -11.92
C ALA A 75 -3.13 -13.80 -11.90
N PRO A 76 -3.39 -14.42 -13.06
CA PRO A 76 -4.08 -15.69 -13.11
C PRO A 76 -3.43 -16.76 -12.23
N GLY A 77 -4.22 -17.47 -11.44
CA GLY A 77 -3.73 -18.51 -10.53
C GLY A 77 -3.03 -18.03 -9.26
N VAL A 78 -3.05 -16.72 -9.00
CA VAL A 78 -2.54 -16.08 -7.77
C VAL A 78 -3.71 -15.54 -6.96
N VAL A 79 -3.65 -15.67 -5.64
CA VAL A 79 -4.67 -15.14 -4.73
C VAL A 79 -4.04 -14.46 -3.52
N VAL A 80 -4.72 -13.46 -3.00
CA VAL A 80 -4.39 -12.87 -1.70
C VAL A 80 -4.90 -13.82 -0.61
N ALA A 81 -4.01 -14.58 -0.01
CA ALA A 81 -4.33 -15.48 1.09
C ALA A 81 -4.71 -14.70 2.35
N ALA A 82 -3.93 -13.70 2.73
CA ALA A 82 -4.21 -12.86 3.89
C ALA A 82 -3.92 -11.37 3.64
N VAL A 83 -4.65 -10.53 4.37
CA VAL A 83 -4.35 -9.12 4.57
C VAL A 83 -4.16 -8.94 6.07
N CYS A 84 -2.93 -8.60 6.47
CA CYS A 84 -2.56 -8.46 7.87
C CYS A 84 -3.08 -7.15 8.47
N GLU A 85 -2.99 -7.02 9.79
CA GLU A 85 -3.37 -5.81 10.50
C GLU A 85 -2.70 -4.57 9.90
N ARG A 86 -3.49 -3.52 9.70
CA ARG A 86 -3.02 -2.25 9.18
C ARG A 86 -2.26 -1.49 10.26
N ALA A 87 -0.99 -1.23 10.02
CA ALA A 87 -0.22 -0.30 10.84
C ALA A 87 -0.67 1.15 10.55
N ASP A 88 -0.15 2.13 11.32
CA ASP A 88 -0.48 3.55 11.11
C ASP A 88 -0.28 3.95 9.64
N PRO A 89 -1.36 4.23 8.90
CA PRO A 89 -1.29 4.53 7.47
C PRO A 89 -0.89 5.97 7.17
N ARG A 90 -0.77 6.84 8.18
CA ARG A 90 -0.43 8.26 7.98
C ARG A 90 0.96 8.42 7.37
N GLN A 91 1.19 9.58 6.81
CA GLN A 91 2.52 10.03 6.42
C GLN A 91 3.27 10.59 7.64
N SER A 92 4.59 10.61 7.57
CA SER A 92 5.41 11.35 8.53
C SER A 92 6.38 12.27 7.79
N ILE A 93 6.63 13.44 8.36
CA ILE A 93 7.67 14.36 7.90
C ILE A 93 8.90 14.14 8.77
N ILE A 94 10.04 13.99 8.13
CA ILE A 94 11.35 13.85 8.76
C ILE A 94 12.24 14.99 8.23
N GLY A 95 12.74 15.84 9.14
CA GLY A 95 13.52 17.04 8.80
C GLY A 95 12.66 18.30 8.72
N ASP A 96 13.33 19.44 8.52
CA ASP A 96 12.77 20.78 8.51
C ASP A 96 13.25 21.62 7.30
N GLY A 97 13.76 20.95 6.28
CA GLY A 97 14.31 21.58 5.08
C GLY A 97 13.23 22.13 4.13
N ALA A 98 13.63 23.12 3.32
CA ALA A 98 12.75 23.77 2.34
C ALA A 98 12.46 22.93 1.08
N SER A 99 13.25 21.91 0.78
CA SER A 99 12.97 20.94 -0.28
C SER A 99 12.45 19.65 0.31
N ILE A 100 11.47 19.03 -0.36
CA ILE A 100 10.80 17.82 0.11
C ILE A 100 11.06 16.68 -0.87
N THR A 101 11.46 15.54 -0.34
CA THR A 101 11.49 14.30 -1.11
C THR A 101 10.37 13.38 -0.63
N VAL A 102 9.60 12.84 -1.57
CA VAL A 102 8.50 11.88 -1.30
C VAL A 102 8.79 10.57 -2.01
N TRP A 103 8.26 9.49 -1.46
CA TRP A 103 8.45 8.15 -1.98
C TRP A 103 7.46 7.75 -3.10
N HIS A 104 6.34 8.49 -3.27
CA HIS A 104 5.28 8.15 -4.22
C HIS A 104 4.83 9.37 -5.05
N PRO A 105 4.60 9.21 -6.37
CA PRO A 105 4.19 10.31 -7.26
C PRO A 105 2.90 11.02 -6.84
N SER A 106 1.91 10.29 -6.30
CA SER A 106 0.64 10.89 -5.85
C SER A 106 0.84 11.90 -4.73
N LEU A 107 1.79 11.67 -3.82
CA LEU A 107 2.12 12.61 -2.74
C LEU A 107 2.76 13.87 -3.32
N ALA A 108 3.67 13.70 -4.30
CA ALA A 108 4.26 14.83 -5.00
C ALA A 108 3.21 15.68 -5.74
N ALA A 109 2.23 15.03 -6.37
CA ALA A 109 1.15 15.72 -7.05
C ALA A 109 0.34 16.60 -6.08
N VAL A 110 -0.03 16.06 -4.92
CA VAL A 110 -0.74 16.81 -3.87
C VAL A 110 0.09 17.99 -3.37
N LEU A 111 1.36 17.77 -3.02
CA LEU A 111 2.24 18.81 -2.47
C LEU A 111 2.46 19.96 -3.45
N ARG A 112 2.73 19.68 -4.73
CA ARG A 112 2.94 20.69 -5.77
C ARG A 112 1.74 21.61 -5.97
N VAL A 113 0.54 21.11 -5.71
CA VAL A 113 -0.69 21.92 -5.77
C VAL A 113 -0.93 22.66 -4.47
N THR A 114 -0.67 22.03 -3.32
CA THR A 114 -0.92 22.62 -2.00
C THR A 114 0.07 23.73 -1.69
N ASP A 115 1.34 23.53 -2.03
CA ASP A 115 2.40 24.54 -1.86
C ASP A 115 3.33 24.59 -3.09
N PRO A 116 2.97 25.39 -4.11
CA PRO A 116 3.77 25.51 -5.33
C PRO A 116 5.17 26.10 -5.14
N SER A 117 5.47 26.67 -3.96
CA SER A 117 6.78 27.26 -3.65
C SER A 117 7.81 26.22 -3.23
N VAL A 118 7.36 25.04 -2.83
CA VAL A 118 8.23 23.95 -2.37
C VAL A 118 8.75 23.12 -3.54
N SER A 119 10.04 22.88 -3.56
CA SER A 119 10.64 21.91 -4.49
C SER A 119 10.33 20.50 -4.02
N VAL A 120 9.65 19.71 -4.87
CA VAL A 120 9.25 18.35 -4.54
C VAL A 120 9.88 17.36 -5.51
N ASP A 121 10.73 16.48 -4.98
CA ASP A 121 11.35 15.37 -5.68
C ASP A 121 10.64 14.05 -5.35
N VAL A 122 10.62 13.11 -6.30
CA VAL A 122 10.10 11.76 -6.10
C VAL A 122 11.27 10.79 -6.12
N ASP A 123 11.42 10.02 -5.05
CA ASP A 123 12.42 8.98 -4.98
C ASP A 123 11.80 7.71 -4.36
N ALA A 124 11.34 6.83 -5.22
CA ALA A 124 10.70 5.60 -4.81
C ALA A 124 11.65 4.62 -4.12
N SER A 125 12.97 4.78 -4.28
CA SER A 125 13.96 3.96 -3.58
C SER A 125 14.11 4.31 -2.10
N LEU A 126 13.48 5.41 -1.64
CA LEU A 126 13.50 5.82 -0.23
C LEU A 126 13.08 4.71 0.73
N ILE A 127 12.12 3.89 0.32
CA ILE A 127 11.64 2.78 1.15
C ILE A 127 12.60 1.60 1.13
N ASP A 128 13.27 1.36 -0.01
CA ASP A 128 14.23 0.25 -0.16
C ASP A 128 15.57 0.52 0.53
N ALA A 129 16.04 1.75 0.52
CA ALA A 129 17.39 2.15 0.97
C ALA A 129 17.34 3.15 2.14
N PHE A 130 16.35 3.05 3.02
CA PHE A 130 16.08 4.03 4.07
C PHE A 130 17.29 4.37 4.94
N ASP A 131 18.04 3.36 5.42
CA ASP A 131 19.14 3.56 6.36
C ASP A 131 20.30 4.38 5.75
N ASP A 132 20.62 4.18 4.48
CA ASP A 132 21.71 4.89 3.81
C ASP A 132 21.27 6.26 3.30
N GLY A 133 20.05 6.38 2.78
CA GLY A 133 19.50 7.63 2.29
C GLY A 133 19.23 8.65 3.41
N MET A 134 18.80 8.19 4.58
CA MET A 134 18.52 9.07 5.73
C MET A 134 19.78 9.65 6.35
N LYS A 135 20.89 8.90 6.43
CA LYS A 135 22.16 9.41 6.93
C LYS A 135 22.71 10.55 6.09
N GLN A 136 22.51 10.50 4.77
CA GLN A 136 22.95 11.54 3.84
C GLN A 136 22.04 12.78 3.86
N ARG A 137 20.73 12.64 4.19
CA ARG A 137 19.72 13.72 4.11
C ARG A 137 19.48 14.48 5.42
N GLN A 138 20.02 14.04 6.54
CA GLN A 138 19.99 14.79 7.82
C GLN A 138 20.78 16.12 7.80
N SER A 139 21.25 16.55 6.63
CA SER A 139 22.07 17.78 6.47
C SER A 139 21.28 19.10 6.50
N GLY A 140 20.08 19.16 7.09
CA GLY A 140 19.39 20.40 7.41
C GLY A 140 18.76 21.20 6.26
N THR A 141 18.85 20.70 5.01
CA THR A 141 18.27 21.40 3.84
C THR A 141 17.09 20.67 3.19
N HIS A 142 16.87 19.42 3.57
CA HIS A 142 15.87 18.55 2.97
C HIS A 142 14.93 17.96 4.02
N SER A 143 13.64 17.90 3.70
CA SER A 143 12.65 17.10 4.42
C SER A 143 12.29 15.86 3.60
N THR A 144 11.88 14.79 4.29
CA THR A 144 11.43 13.56 3.66
C THR A 144 10.03 13.23 4.16
N ILE A 145 9.12 12.91 3.24
CA ILE A 145 7.79 12.38 3.59
C ILE A 145 7.75 10.91 3.24
N MET A 146 7.39 10.09 4.22
CA MET A 146 7.29 8.64 4.09
C MET A 146 6.20 8.05 4.98
N PRO A 147 5.78 6.80 4.74
CA PRO A 147 4.78 6.16 5.59
C PRO A 147 5.23 6.09 7.05
N MET A 148 4.34 6.44 7.97
CA MET A 148 4.62 6.45 9.40
C MET A 148 5.07 5.07 9.90
N HIS A 149 4.42 4.00 9.45
CA HIS A 149 4.77 2.63 9.79
C HIS A 149 6.20 2.25 9.33
N THR A 150 6.63 2.71 8.17
CA THR A 150 8.00 2.50 7.66
C THR A 150 9.00 3.27 8.50
N ALA A 151 8.75 4.57 8.72
CA ALA A 151 9.60 5.43 9.51
C ALA A 151 9.78 4.93 10.95
N SER A 152 8.71 4.46 11.59
CA SER A 152 8.73 3.96 12.96
C SER A 152 9.50 2.65 13.13
N ARG A 153 9.46 1.80 12.11
CA ARG A 153 10.05 0.45 12.15
C ARG A 153 11.53 0.42 11.82
N MET A 154 11.95 1.26 10.90
CA MET A 154 13.35 1.27 10.44
C MET A 154 14.27 2.10 11.32
N SER A 155 13.77 3.04 12.12
CA SER A 155 14.63 4.01 12.78
C SER A 155 15.19 3.55 14.12
N GLY A 156 14.68 2.52 14.78
CA GLY A 156 15.19 2.11 16.13
C GLY A 156 15.53 3.29 17.08
N GLN A 157 15.67 4.49 16.50
CA GLN A 157 15.89 5.80 17.10
C GLN A 157 14.70 6.69 16.75
N ARG A 158 14.22 7.44 17.70
CA ARG A 158 13.22 8.49 17.50
C ARG A 158 13.85 9.62 16.65
N LEU A 159 13.86 9.44 15.34
CA LEU A 159 14.02 10.58 14.43
C LEU A 159 12.86 11.52 14.75
N GLY A 160 13.10 12.83 14.71
CA GLY A 160 12.04 13.83 14.92
C GLY A 160 10.96 13.68 13.84
N GLN A 161 10.08 12.70 14.05
CA GLN A 161 8.99 12.35 13.13
C GLN A 161 7.77 13.16 13.52
N THR A 162 7.25 13.92 12.59
CA THR A 162 5.99 14.63 12.75
C THR A 162 4.93 13.94 11.91
N PRO A 163 3.93 13.29 12.53
CA PRO A 163 2.83 12.69 11.78
C PRO A 163 2.03 13.77 11.05
N VAL A 164 1.64 13.49 9.81
CA VAL A 164 0.72 14.32 9.02
C VAL A 164 -0.66 13.72 9.16
N GLU A 165 -1.64 14.52 9.57
CA GLU A 165 -3.01 14.03 9.70
C GLU A 165 -3.55 13.59 8.33
N ALA A 166 -4.35 12.52 8.33
CA ALA A 166 -4.86 11.93 7.09
C ALA A 166 -5.75 12.90 6.29
N GLU A 167 -6.39 13.88 6.97
CA GLU A 167 -7.20 14.91 6.33
C GLU A 167 -6.35 15.90 5.52
N ASP A 168 -5.12 16.15 5.96
CA ASP A 168 -4.18 17.05 5.28
C ASP A 168 -3.49 16.33 4.11
N MET A 169 -3.08 15.09 4.34
CA MET A 169 -2.43 14.26 3.32
C MET A 169 -2.91 12.81 3.42
N LEU A 170 -3.85 12.44 2.55
CA LEU A 170 -4.35 11.07 2.52
C LEU A 170 -3.22 10.06 2.23
N PRO A 171 -3.28 8.89 2.89
CA PRO A 171 -2.46 7.75 2.52
C PRO A 171 -2.66 7.36 1.07
N ILE A 172 -1.67 6.70 0.48
CA ILE A 172 -1.88 6.02 -0.80
C ILE A 172 -2.61 4.69 -0.58
N CYS A 173 -3.22 4.18 -1.66
CA CYS A 173 -3.94 2.90 -1.64
C CYS A 173 -3.08 1.79 -1.02
N GLY A 174 -3.60 1.11 -0.01
CA GLY A 174 -2.97 -0.02 0.66
C GLY A 174 -1.92 0.32 1.72
N GLN A 175 -1.55 1.58 1.88
CA GLN A 175 -0.49 2.01 2.81
C GLN A 175 -0.74 1.51 4.23
N GLY A 176 0.30 0.96 4.84
CA GLY A 176 0.28 0.43 6.21
C GLY A 176 -0.16 -1.04 6.32
N SER A 177 -0.66 -1.66 5.25
CA SER A 177 -1.03 -3.07 5.25
C SER A 177 0.09 -3.95 4.68
N VAL A 178 0.04 -5.24 5.03
CA VAL A 178 0.87 -6.29 4.45
C VAL A 178 -0.05 -7.34 3.84
N LEU A 179 0.20 -7.70 2.59
CA LEU A 179 -0.53 -8.75 1.91
C LEU A 179 0.33 -10.00 1.74
N VAL A 180 -0.29 -11.15 1.92
CA VAL A 180 0.35 -12.45 1.70
C VAL A 180 -0.34 -13.13 0.52
N TYR A 181 0.43 -13.39 -0.51
CA TYR A 181 -0.02 -14.06 -1.73
C TYR A 181 0.39 -15.53 -1.73
N THR A 182 -0.46 -16.38 -2.35
CA THR A 182 -0.17 -17.80 -2.61
C THR A 182 -0.76 -18.21 -3.96
N LYS A 183 -0.42 -19.41 -4.41
CA LYS A 183 -1.08 -20.02 -5.57
C LYS A 183 -2.53 -20.35 -5.23
N ALA A 184 -3.45 -20.08 -6.14
CA ALA A 184 -4.86 -20.45 -5.98
C ALA A 184 -5.07 -21.97 -5.87
N SER A 185 -4.15 -22.76 -6.40
CA SER A 185 -4.17 -24.22 -6.30
C SER A 185 -3.75 -24.76 -4.94
N ASP A 186 -3.08 -23.96 -4.11
CA ASP A 186 -2.59 -24.38 -2.79
C ASP A 186 -3.59 -23.98 -1.69
N VAL A 187 -4.74 -24.65 -1.72
CA VAL A 187 -5.89 -24.33 -0.86
C VAL A 187 -5.58 -24.54 0.61
N ASP A 188 -4.84 -25.58 0.97
CA ASP A 188 -4.52 -25.87 2.37
C ASP A 188 -3.61 -24.80 2.98
N LEU A 189 -2.56 -24.42 2.25
CA LEU A 189 -1.67 -23.33 2.68
C LEU A 189 -2.42 -22.00 2.74
N GLY A 190 -3.22 -21.69 1.72
CA GLY A 190 -4.03 -20.48 1.68
C GLY A 190 -5.00 -20.38 2.87
N THR A 191 -5.64 -21.49 3.23
CA THR A 191 -6.55 -21.57 4.38
C THR A 191 -5.80 -21.38 5.70
N TYR A 192 -4.65 -22.00 5.87
CA TYR A 192 -3.80 -21.83 7.05
C TYR A 192 -3.37 -20.35 7.20
N ILE A 193 -2.78 -19.76 6.15
CA ILE A 193 -2.33 -18.37 6.13
C ILE A 193 -3.49 -17.40 6.43
N PHE A 194 -4.67 -17.67 5.84
CA PHE A 194 -5.88 -16.87 6.14
C PHE A 194 -6.25 -16.95 7.61
N GLY A 195 -6.25 -18.15 8.21
CA GLY A 195 -6.62 -18.35 9.61
C GLY A 195 -5.71 -17.63 10.60
N VAL A 196 -4.41 -17.55 10.29
CA VAL A 196 -3.41 -16.98 11.20
C VAL A 196 -3.23 -15.48 11.01
N LEU A 197 -3.21 -14.99 9.77
CA LEU A 197 -2.74 -13.63 9.47
C LEU A 197 -3.86 -12.67 9.04
N ASN A 198 -5.03 -13.18 8.60
CA ASN A 198 -6.00 -12.31 7.98
C ASN A 198 -6.82 -11.52 8.98
N VAL A 199 -6.81 -10.19 8.83
CA VAL A 199 -7.70 -9.27 9.55
C VAL A 199 -8.81 -8.84 8.62
N VAL A 200 -10.04 -9.20 8.96
CA VAL A 200 -11.22 -9.04 8.09
C VAL A 200 -11.52 -7.58 7.80
N GLU A 201 -11.36 -6.71 8.79
CA GLU A 201 -11.58 -5.27 8.70
C GLU A 201 -10.60 -4.66 7.71
N THR A 202 -9.30 -4.91 7.90
CA THR A 202 -8.24 -4.43 6.99
C THR A 202 -8.44 -4.98 5.58
N ARG A 203 -8.81 -6.25 5.44
CA ARG A 203 -9.10 -6.83 4.11
C ARG A 203 -10.20 -6.08 3.38
N ARG A 204 -11.28 -5.70 4.07
CA ARG A 204 -12.39 -4.91 3.48
C ARG A 204 -11.91 -3.53 3.05
N GLU A 205 -11.17 -2.84 3.89
CA GLU A 205 -10.59 -1.53 3.60
C GLU A 205 -9.73 -1.57 2.35
N ILE A 206 -8.75 -2.47 2.33
CA ILE A 206 -7.82 -2.62 1.20
C ILE A 206 -8.54 -3.08 -0.08
N THR A 207 -9.57 -3.93 0.04
CA THR A 207 -10.36 -4.35 -1.11
C THR A 207 -11.06 -3.15 -1.77
N VAL A 208 -11.64 -2.25 -0.99
CA VAL A 208 -12.32 -1.05 -1.51
C VAL A 208 -11.33 -0.07 -2.13
N GLU A 209 -10.20 0.20 -1.46
CA GLU A 209 -9.14 1.06 -1.99
C GLU A 209 -8.61 0.55 -3.33
N ARG A 210 -8.31 -0.76 -3.39
CA ARG A 210 -7.80 -1.42 -4.59
C ARG A 210 -8.83 -1.43 -5.72
N PHE A 211 -10.08 -1.73 -5.41
CA PHE A 211 -11.18 -1.71 -6.38
C PHE A 211 -11.41 -0.32 -6.93
N PHE A 212 -11.35 0.72 -6.09
CA PHE A 212 -11.42 2.10 -6.54
C PHE A 212 -10.29 2.43 -7.52
N LYS A 213 -9.04 2.15 -7.16
CA LYS A 213 -7.88 2.40 -8.05
C LYS A 213 -7.98 1.63 -9.36
N ALA A 214 -8.46 0.38 -9.33
CA ALA A 214 -8.62 -0.45 -10.53
C ALA A 214 -9.68 0.06 -11.52
N GLN A 215 -10.66 0.83 -11.05
CA GLN A 215 -11.68 1.44 -11.92
C GLN A 215 -11.24 2.76 -12.57
N LEU A 216 -10.17 3.38 -12.07
CA LEU A 216 -9.64 4.60 -12.67
C LEU A 216 -8.82 4.30 -13.93
N GLN A 217 -8.86 5.22 -14.89
CA GLN A 217 -7.93 5.20 -16.01
C GLN A 217 -6.48 5.28 -15.49
N ALA A 218 -5.56 4.57 -16.15
CA ALA A 218 -4.17 4.45 -15.72
C ALA A 218 -3.46 5.80 -15.51
N GLN A 219 -3.83 6.82 -16.30
CA GLN A 219 -3.27 8.18 -16.20
C GLN A 219 -3.51 8.86 -14.83
N PHE A 220 -4.48 8.38 -14.04
CA PHE A 220 -4.79 8.93 -12.72
C PHE A 220 -4.13 8.15 -11.57
N HIS A 221 -3.50 7.00 -11.84
CA HIS A 221 -2.95 6.15 -10.78
C HIS A 221 -1.84 6.84 -9.96
N ASP A 222 -1.07 7.73 -10.60
CA ASP A 222 0.02 8.47 -9.97
C ASP A 222 -0.40 9.85 -9.42
N THR A 223 -1.69 10.16 -9.46
CA THR A 223 -2.23 11.44 -8.98
C THR A 223 -3.34 11.26 -7.95
N VAL A 224 -3.62 10.01 -7.55
CA VAL A 224 -4.68 9.67 -6.60
C VAL A 224 -4.12 9.13 -5.30
N CYS A 225 -4.67 9.62 -4.19
CA CYS A 225 -4.56 9.01 -2.87
C CYS A 225 -5.93 8.51 -2.45
N SER A 226 -5.99 7.34 -1.80
CA SER A 226 -7.24 6.78 -1.30
C SER A 226 -7.00 6.04 0.01
N TYR A 227 -7.93 6.22 0.93
CA TYR A 227 -7.89 5.61 2.25
C TYR A 227 -9.29 5.19 2.67
N ALA A 228 -9.47 3.90 2.93
CA ALA A 228 -10.70 3.38 3.50
C ALA A 228 -10.53 3.08 4.98
N THR A 229 -11.56 3.39 5.76
CA THR A 229 -11.63 3.06 7.19
C THR A 229 -13.06 2.94 7.62
N GLY A 230 -13.32 2.20 8.67
CA GLY A 230 -14.69 2.03 9.12
C GLY A 230 -14.84 1.20 10.39
N SER A 231 -16.03 0.67 10.55
CA SER A 231 -16.44 -0.20 11.65
C SER A 231 -17.01 -1.51 11.10
N ASP A 232 -17.49 -2.38 11.99
CA ASP A 232 -18.14 -3.65 11.63
C ASP A 232 -19.33 -3.50 10.67
N ARG A 233 -19.95 -2.31 10.60
CA ARG A 233 -21.17 -2.09 9.83
C ARG A 233 -21.03 -1.10 8.69
N PHE A 234 -20.16 -0.11 8.82
CA PHE A 234 -20.00 0.98 7.85
C PHE A 234 -18.55 1.14 7.47
N LEU A 235 -18.31 1.34 6.18
CA LEU A 235 -17.02 1.66 5.62
C LEU A 235 -17.10 3.01 4.91
N TYR A 236 -16.05 3.79 5.03
CA TYR A 236 -15.87 5.08 4.36
C TYR A 236 -14.62 5.02 3.49
N LEU A 237 -14.71 5.59 2.29
CA LEU A 237 -13.61 5.80 1.38
C LEU A 237 -13.36 7.30 1.24
N PHE A 238 -12.18 7.73 1.60
CA PHE A 238 -11.68 9.09 1.40
C PHE A 238 -10.79 9.09 0.18
N VAL A 239 -10.97 10.05 -0.71
CA VAL A 239 -10.18 10.17 -1.95
C VAL A 239 -9.71 11.59 -2.13
N SER A 240 -8.47 11.72 -2.62
CA SER A 240 -7.88 12.97 -3.12
C SER A 240 -7.30 12.68 -4.50
N LEU A 241 -7.78 13.38 -5.52
CA LEU A 241 -7.34 13.26 -6.91
C LEU A 241 -6.84 14.60 -7.42
N VAL A 242 -5.62 14.62 -7.97
CA VAL A 242 -5.03 15.81 -8.57
C VAL A 242 -5.21 15.77 -10.09
N ILE A 243 -5.82 16.81 -10.66
CA ILE A 243 -5.93 17.01 -12.10
C ILE A 243 -5.43 18.43 -12.43
N GLY A 244 -4.32 18.52 -13.16
CA GLY A 244 -3.67 19.79 -13.44
C GLY A 244 -3.20 20.46 -12.12
N THR A 245 -3.77 21.64 -11.81
CA THR A 245 -3.46 22.41 -10.59
C THR A 245 -4.58 22.36 -9.55
N THR A 246 -5.50 21.41 -9.65
CA THR A 246 -6.68 21.33 -8.77
C THR A 246 -6.68 19.98 -8.03
N ILE A 247 -6.99 20.04 -6.75
CA ILE A 247 -7.22 18.85 -5.92
C ILE A 247 -8.73 18.68 -5.75
N TYR A 248 -9.25 17.54 -6.21
CA TYR A 248 -10.62 17.11 -5.98
C TYR A 248 -10.66 16.14 -4.82
N LYS A 249 -11.53 16.37 -3.86
CA LYS A 249 -11.68 15.51 -2.67
C LYS A 249 -13.11 15.01 -2.57
N THR A 250 -13.27 13.73 -2.22
CA THR A 250 -14.58 13.16 -1.89
C THR A 250 -14.49 12.22 -0.70
N ARG A 251 -15.61 12.01 -0.05
CA ARG A 251 -15.82 11.00 0.98
C ARG A 251 -17.14 10.28 0.69
N SER A 252 -17.05 9.00 0.44
CA SER A 252 -18.22 8.13 0.23
C SER A 252 -18.31 7.10 1.34
N GLY A 253 -19.49 6.65 1.69
CA GLY A 253 -19.67 5.64 2.73
C GLY A 253 -20.92 4.83 2.53
N ALA A 254 -20.85 3.54 2.86
CA ALA A 254 -21.99 2.64 2.83
C ALA A 254 -21.85 1.53 3.87
N HIS A 255 -22.91 0.75 4.02
CA HIS A 255 -22.88 -0.48 4.79
C HIS A 255 -21.93 -1.49 4.14
N ILE A 256 -21.21 -2.29 4.93
CA ILE A 256 -20.19 -3.25 4.48
C ILE A 256 -20.72 -4.29 3.48
N THR A 257 -22.01 -4.47 3.33
CA THR A 257 -22.63 -5.36 2.32
C THR A 257 -22.74 -4.71 0.94
N ALA A 258 -22.41 -3.42 0.81
CA ALA A 258 -22.57 -2.62 -0.41
C ALA A 258 -21.23 -1.94 -0.81
N LEU A 259 -20.12 -2.66 -0.75
CA LEU A 259 -18.79 -2.10 -0.98
C LEU A 259 -18.60 -1.50 -2.37
N SER A 260 -19.21 -2.09 -3.42
CA SER A 260 -19.15 -1.54 -4.78
C SER A 260 -19.79 -0.15 -4.86
N SER A 261 -20.89 0.08 -4.14
CA SER A 261 -21.59 1.37 -4.17
C SER A 261 -20.74 2.51 -3.60
N ILE A 262 -19.82 2.22 -2.66
CA ILE A 262 -18.89 3.23 -2.11
C ILE A 262 -17.97 3.75 -3.23
N VAL A 263 -17.43 2.84 -4.02
CA VAL A 263 -16.53 3.16 -5.13
C VAL A 263 -17.27 3.89 -6.25
N ASP A 264 -18.46 3.39 -6.61
CA ASP A 264 -19.29 4.02 -7.65
C ASP A 264 -19.64 5.46 -7.29
N GLN A 265 -20.04 5.70 -6.04
CA GLN A 265 -20.35 7.03 -5.54
C GLN A 265 -19.11 7.93 -5.54
N ALA A 266 -17.97 7.43 -5.06
CA ALA A 266 -16.73 8.22 -5.03
C ALA A 266 -16.31 8.67 -6.44
N ILE A 267 -16.37 7.77 -7.43
CA ILE A 267 -16.02 8.11 -8.81
C ILE A 267 -17.02 9.10 -9.38
N ALA A 268 -18.34 8.88 -9.23
CA ALA A 268 -19.35 9.78 -9.71
C ALA A 268 -19.22 11.20 -9.12
N ASP A 269 -18.90 11.30 -7.83
CA ASP A 269 -18.68 12.59 -7.17
C ASP A 269 -17.46 13.31 -7.76
N LEU A 270 -16.36 12.61 -8.01
CA LEU A 270 -15.15 13.18 -8.61
C LEU A 270 -15.38 13.56 -10.07
N GLU A 271 -16.11 12.76 -10.86
CA GLU A 271 -16.50 13.09 -12.24
C GLU A 271 -17.38 14.34 -12.30
N ASN A 272 -18.34 14.45 -11.39
CA ASN A 272 -19.19 15.65 -11.28
C ASN A 272 -18.39 16.91 -10.90
N GLN A 273 -17.42 16.79 -9.98
CA GLN A 273 -16.58 17.92 -9.56
C GLN A 273 -15.60 18.36 -10.65
N SER A 274 -15.00 17.40 -11.35
CA SER A 274 -13.94 17.68 -12.33
C SER A 274 -14.45 17.92 -13.74
N GLY A 275 -15.66 17.47 -14.07
CA GLY A 275 -16.21 17.45 -15.43
C GLY A 275 -15.51 16.46 -16.37
N MET A 276 -14.75 15.51 -15.83
CA MET A 276 -13.96 14.54 -16.59
C MET A 276 -14.51 13.12 -16.39
N VAL A 277 -14.34 12.26 -17.38
CA VAL A 277 -14.59 10.81 -17.27
C VAL A 277 -13.35 10.17 -16.67
N LEU A 278 -13.49 9.59 -15.49
CA LEU A 278 -12.38 9.00 -14.74
C LEU A 278 -12.31 7.49 -14.89
N ARG A 279 -13.43 6.83 -15.21
CA ARG A 279 -13.53 5.37 -15.33
C ARG A 279 -12.82 4.82 -16.56
N CYS A 280 -12.24 3.63 -16.42
CA CYS A 280 -11.82 2.84 -17.57
C CYS A 280 -13.02 2.43 -18.42
N SER A 281 -12.88 2.55 -19.75
CA SER A 281 -13.91 2.14 -20.71
C SER A 281 -14.26 0.65 -20.64
N ASP A 282 -13.33 -0.18 -20.21
CA ASP A 282 -13.48 -1.64 -20.15
C ASP A 282 -14.36 -2.13 -18.99
N VAL A 283 -14.60 -1.28 -17.99
CA VAL A 283 -15.47 -1.63 -16.85
C VAL A 283 -16.96 -1.47 -17.16
N LEU A 284 -17.28 -0.71 -18.21
CA LEU A 284 -18.67 -0.45 -18.62
C LEU A 284 -19.30 -1.59 -19.45
N ASN A 285 -18.52 -2.62 -19.83
CA ASN A 285 -18.94 -3.71 -20.72
C ASN A 285 -18.93 -5.11 -20.04
N GLY A 286 -18.89 -5.18 -18.71
CA GLY A 286 -18.89 -6.43 -17.96
C GLY A 286 -20.17 -6.70 -17.19
#